data_291b35d7f12e095d3ee55a08f2d6eb63
#
_entry.id   291b35d7f12e095d3ee55a08f2d6eb63
#
_cell.length_a   1.000
_cell.length_b   1.000
_cell.length_c   1.000
_cell.angle_alpha   90.00
_cell.angle_beta   90.00
_cell.angle_gamma   90.00
#
_symmetry.space_group_name_H-M   'P 1'
#
loop_
_entity.id
_entity.type
_entity.pdbx_description
1 polymer ?
#
loop_
_entity_poly.entity_id
_entity_poly.type
_entity_poly.pdbx_seq_one_letter_code
_entity_poly.pdbx_strand_id
1 'polypeptide(L)'
;MFDLQKRLENLRSEFNTTWQKLNIDQRLKELSALEQEVAVPEIWNNPDEAREKTTKVASLHAELDDWVLLKTQLSDIAELLELGDDSLLDELNEQIAAMELKLNELKIALRFPGKYDHNDAILHITAGAGGTEAMDWSGMLERMYLRWAERHKIKVQILDRVEGEEAGIKTVVLELTGGTNLYGQLKSEHGTHRLVRQSPFNADHLRQTSFALVEVLPIIRDDAEVQIDPKDLRIDVYHSGGHGGQSVNTTNSAVRITHIPTNTVVAIQNERSQLQNKEKAMEILRGKLQQMMQDQNAESVDKLRAGESASWGQQIRNYVLHPYKLVKDTRTKYEETDTDAVLDGAIDNFIVAFLDK
;
A
#
# COMPACT_ATOMS: atom_id res chain seq x y z
N MET A 1 -4.26 13.60 39.96
CA MET A 1 -5.59 13.00 39.78
C MET A 1 -6.49 13.79 38.83
N PHE A 2 -6.87 15.06 39.09
CA PHE A 2 -7.78 15.84 38.22
C PHE A 2 -7.33 15.94 36.75
N ASP A 3 -6.04 16.11 36.51
CA ASP A 3 -5.49 16.20 35.16
C ASP A 3 -5.56 14.83 34.39
N LEU A 4 -5.32 13.72 35.08
CA LEU A 4 -5.47 12.38 34.52
C LEU A 4 -6.92 12.05 34.19
N GLN A 5 -7.86 12.43 35.07
CA GLN A 5 -9.30 12.25 34.79
C GLN A 5 -9.71 13.01 33.52
N LYS A 6 -9.28 14.28 33.39
CA LYS A 6 -9.57 15.07 32.19
C LYS A 6 -8.94 14.47 30.92
N ARG A 7 -7.70 13.96 30.99
CA ARG A 7 -7.07 13.27 29.86
C ARG A 7 -7.85 12.01 29.46
N LEU A 8 -8.23 11.20 30.46
CA LEU A 8 -9.03 9.98 30.20
C LEU A 8 -10.40 10.31 29.60
N GLU A 9 -11.09 11.35 30.08
CA GLU A 9 -12.38 11.81 29.53
C GLU A 9 -12.22 12.23 28.04
N ASN A 10 -11.19 13.00 27.73
CA ASN A 10 -10.90 13.39 26.34
C ASN A 10 -10.64 12.15 25.46
N LEU A 11 -9.80 11.23 25.93
CA LEU A 11 -9.48 10.01 25.21
C LEU A 11 -10.74 9.13 24.97
N ARG A 12 -11.60 8.99 25.99
CA ARG A 12 -12.89 8.27 25.87
C ARG A 12 -13.84 8.94 24.88
N SER A 13 -13.92 10.27 24.91
CA SER A 13 -14.76 11.03 23.97
C SER A 13 -14.30 10.82 22.52
N GLU A 14 -12.99 10.90 22.30
CA GLU A 14 -12.38 10.69 20.98
C GLU A 14 -12.54 9.25 20.50
N PHE A 15 -12.32 8.27 21.36
CA PHE A 15 -12.55 6.84 21.10
C PHE A 15 -14.02 6.59 20.73
N ASN A 16 -14.99 7.07 21.52
CA ASN A 16 -16.41 6.87 21.27
C ASN A 16 -16.85 7.49 19.94
N THR A 17 -16.33 8.67 19.61
CA THR A 17 -16.61 9.34 18.32
C THR A 17 -16.12 8.49 17.16
N THR A 18 -14.92 7.92 17.27
CA THR A 18 -14.34 7.05 16.24
C THR A 18 -15.09 5.72 16.15
N TRP A 19 -15.41 5.10 17.29
CA TRP A 19 -16.20 3.88 17.41
C TRP A 19 -17.54 3.97 16.68
N GLN A 20 -18.27 5.09 16.89
CA GLN A 20 -19.55 5.34 16.23
C GLN A 20 -19.40 5.57 14.73
N LYS A 21 -18.40 6.35 14.30
CA LYS A 21 -18.13 6.59 12.86
C LYS A 21 -17.86 5.29 12.10
N LEU A 22 -17.18 4.34 12.72
CA LEU A 22 -16.82 3.04 12.15
C LEU A 22 -17.93 1.99 12.24
N ASN A 23 -19.03 2.30 12.94
CA ASN A 23 -20.10 1.34 13.20
C ASN A 23 -19.59 0.01 13.81
N ILE A 24 -18.62 0.09 14.74
CA ILE A 24 -17.96 -1.11 15.30
C ILE A 24 -18.97 -2.04 15.97
N ASP A 25 -19.99 -1.52 16.66
CA ASP A 25 -21.03 -2.36 17.26
C ASP A 25 -21.80 -3.21 16.23
N GLN A 26 -22.04 -2.69 15.03
CA GLN A 26 -22.70 -3.44 13.96
C GLN A 26 -21.76 -4.50 13.38
N ARG A 27 -20.48 -4.19 13.23
CA ARG A 27 -19.46 -5.11 12.72
C ARG A 27 -19.18 -6.24 13.70
N LEU A 28 -19.21 -5.98 15.00
CA LEU A 28 -19.14 -7.00 16.05
C LEU A 28 -20.34 -7.96 16.01
N LYS A 29 -21.55 -7.45 15.72
CA LYS A 29 -22.73 -8.30 15.51
C LYS A 29 -22.58 -9.17 14.27
N GLU A 30 -22.06 -8.62 13.17
CA GLU A 30 -21.75 -9.36 11.95
C GLU A 30 -20.71 -10.46 12.20
N LEU A 31 -19.64 -10.13 12.94
CA LEU A 31 -18.61 -11.09 13.35
C LEU A 31 -19.23 -12.25 14.13
N SER A 32 -20.00 -11.93 15.19
CA SER A 32 -20.65 -12.96 16.01
C SER A 32 -21.63 -13.84 15.22
N ALA A 33 -22.36 -13.27 14.25
CA ALA A 33 -23.24 -14.05 13.39
C ALA A 33 -22.44 -15.01 12.48
N LEU A 34 -21.35 -14.52 11.87
CA LEU A 34 -20.47 -15.33 11.02
C LEU A 34 -19.77 -16.44 11.82
N GLU A 35 -19.34 -16.17 13.05
CA GLU A 35 -18.77 -17.18 13.95
C GLU A 35 -19.78 -18.30 14.27
N GLN A 36 -21.04 -17.95 14.52
CA GLN A 36 -22.10 -18.92 14.71
C GLN A 36 -22.34 -19.76 13.46
N GLU A 37 -22.32 -19.17 12.28
CA GLU A 37 -22.46 -19.89 11.02
C GLU A 37 -21.28 -20.84 10.76
N VAL A 38 -20.04 -20.42 11.04
CA VAL A 38 -18.83 -21.24 10.87
C VAL A 38 -18.78 -22.37 11.91
N ALA A 39 -19.38 -22.20 13.09
CA ALA A 39 -19.46 -23.23 14.12
C ALA A 39 -20.42 -24.38 13.79
N VAL A 40 -21.33 -24.18 12.83
CA VAL A 40 -22.31 -25.22 12.42
C VAL A 40 -21.60 -26.25 11.55
N PRO A 41 -21.66 -27.57 11.88
CA PRO A 41 -20.94 -28.63 11.15
C PRO A 41 -21.30 -28.72 9.66
N GLU A 42 -22.52 -28.36 9.29
CA GLU A 42 -23.04 -28.46 7.93
C GLU A 42 -22.28 -27.56 6.91
N ILE A 43 -21.70 -26.46 7.35
CA ILE A 43 -20.94 -25.56 6.46
C ILE A 43 -19.72 -26.26 5.85
N TRP A 44 -19.13 -27.20 6.58
CA TRP A 44 -17.94 -27.94 6.16
C TRP A 44 -18.22 -28.95 5.04
N ASN A 45 -19.50 -29.17 4.69
CA ASN A 45 -19.88 -29.94 3.51
C ASN A 45 -19.61 -29.19 2.21
N ASN A 46 -19.47 -27.84 2.27
CA ASN A 46 -19.07 -26.98 1.14
C ASN A 46 -17.73 -26.28 1.46
N PRO A 47 -16.59 -26.85 1.05
CA PRO A 47 -15.26 -26.34 1.40
C PRO A 47 -15.00 -24.89 0.96
N ASP A 48 -15.54 -24.47 -0.19
CA ASP A 48 -15.33 -23.12 -0.73
C ASP A 48 -16.06 -22.07 0.12
N GLU A 49 -17.32 -22.33 0.49
CA GLU A 49 -18.12 -21.47 1.36
C GLU A 49 -17.53 -21.38 2.77
N ALA A 50 -17.09 -22.54 3.32
CA ALA A 50 -16.43 -22.60 4.62
C ALA A 50 -15.16 -21.75 4.62
N ARG A 51 -14.34 -21.86 3.58
CA ARG A 51 -13.11 -21.08 3.42
C ARG A 51 -13.39 -19.58 3.34
N GLU A 52 -14.36 -19.16 2.53
CA GLU A 52 -14.75 -17.77 2.39
C GLU A 52 -15.18 -17.16 3.73
N LYS A 53 -16.10 -17.83 4.45
CA LYS A 53 -16.60 -17.36 5.74
C LYS A 53 -15.52 -17.33 6.81
N THR A 54 -14.67 -18.37 6.87
CA THR A 54 -13.54 -18.41 7.83
C THR A 54 -12.53 -17.29 7.56
N THR A 55 -12.23 -17.01 6.29
CA THR A 55 -11.35 -15.90 5.92
C THR A 55 -11.96 -14.56 6.32
N LYS A 56 -13.27 -14.40 6.13
CA LYS A 56 -14.00 -13.18 6.54
C LYS A 56 -14.01 -13.00 8.07
N VAL A 57 -14.22 -14.05 8.83
CA VAL A 57 -14.12 -14.06 10.32
C VAL A 57 -12.71 -13.63 10.74
N ALA A 58 -11.66 -14.25 10.17
CA ALA A 58 -10.28 -13.91 10.51
C ALA A 58 -9.94 -12.43 10.20
N SER A 59 -10.43 -11.90 9.07
CA SER A 59 -10.21 -10.50 8.71
C SER A 59 -10.93 -9.53 9.65
N LEU A 60 -12.16 -9.85 10.07
CA LEU A 60 -12.92 -9.03 11.02
C LEU A 60 -12.28 -9.04 12.41
N HIS A 61 -11.77 -10.19 12.88
CA HIS A 61 -10.99 -10.26 14.12
C HIS A 61 -9.76 -9.36 14.06
N ALA A 62 -8.94 -9.52 13.02
CA ALA A 62 -7.73 -8.71 12.85
C ALA A 62 -8.02 -7.20 12.85
N GLU A 63 -9.21 -6.80 12.41
CA GLU A 63 -9.62 -5.39 12.36
C GLU A 63 -10.24 -4.90 13.68
N LEU A 64 -11.01 -5.75 14.39
CA LEU A 64 -11.83 -5.33 15.53
C LEU A 64 -11.22 -5.60 16.88
N ASP A 65 -10.34 -6.63 17.03
CA ASP A 65 -9.84 -7.06 18.34
C ASP A 65 -9.10 -5.95 19.09
N ASP A 66 -8.27 -5.19 18.39
CA ASP A 66 -7.54 -4.05 18.98
C ASP A 66 -8.49 -2.97 19.52
N TRP A 67 -9.61 -2.71 18.82
CA TRP A 67 -10.63 -1.76 19.25
C TRP A 67 -11.36 -2.24 20.50
N VAL A 68 -11.71 -3.53 20.56
CA VAL A 68 -12.36 -4.15 21.72
C VAL A 68 -11.43 -4.14 22.92
N LEU A 69 -10.14 -4.47 22.71
CA LEU A 69 -9.12 -4.44 23.75
C LEU A 69 -8.97 -3.02 24.34
N LEU A 70 -8.86 -2.01 23.48
CA LEU A 70 -8.72 -0.61 23.92
C LEU A 70 -9.96 -0.13 24.68
N LYS A 71 -11.17 -0.56 24.26
CA LYS A 71 -12.41 -0.27 25.00
C LYS A 71 -12.39 -0.83 26.43
N THR A 72 -11.95 -2.07 26.57
CA THR A 72 -11.83 -2.72 27.88
C THR A 72 -10.83 -1.99 28.76
N GLN A 73 -9.64 -1.70 28.24
CA GLN A 73 -8.60 -0.96 28.97
C GLN A 73 -9.06 0.42 29.43
N LEU A 74 -9.81 1.16 28.58
CA LEU A 74 -10.38 2.47 28.94
C LEU A 74 -11.41 2.35 30.06
N SER A 75 -12.14 1.23 30.14
CA SER A 75 -13.08 0.97 31.23
C SER A 75 -12.35 0.65 32.53
N ASP A 76 -11.36 -0.24 32.47
CA ASP A 76 -10.57 -0.69 33.63
C ASP A 76 -9.84 0.50 34.30
N ILE A 77 -9.22 1.37 33.50
CA ILE A 77 -8.54 2.56 34.05
C ILE A 77 -9.54 3.54 34.66
N ALA A 78 -10.72 3.69 34.09
CA ALA A 78 -11.73 4.57 34.69
C ALA A 78 -12.15 4.05 36.09
N GLU A 79 -12.35 2.74 36.24
CA GLU A 79 -12.66 2.12 37.52
C GLU A 79 -11.51 2.30 38.54
N LEU A 80 -10.26 2.13 38.10
CA LEU A 80 -9.08 2.31 38.95
C LEU A 80 -8.94 3.78 39.44
N LEU A 81 -9.20 4.75 38.56
CA LEU A 81 -9.19 6.19 38.94
C LEU A 81 -10.31 6.56 39.93
N GLU A 82 -11.46 5.87 39.85
CA GLU A 82 -12.57 6.07 40.83
C GLU A 82 -12.22 5.54 42.21
N LEU A 83 -11.36 4.53 42.34
CA LEU A 83 -10.88 4.02 43.63
C LEU A 83 -10.03 5.02 44.40
N GLY A 84 -9.42 5.99 43.72
CA GLY A 84 -8.72 7.10 44.33
C GLY A 84 -7.40 6.76 45.03
N ASP A 85 -6.70 5.70 44.58
CA ASP A 85 -5.41 5.32 45.14
C ASP A 85 -4.26 6.14 44.50
N ASP A 86 -3.69 7.04 45.29
CA ASP A 86 -2.60 7.90 44.84
C ASP A 86 -1.32 7.13 44.52
N SER A 87 -1.15 5.90 45.03
CA SER A 87 0.04 5.06 44.73
C SER A 87 0.10 4.56 43.29
N LEU A 88 -1.03 4.59 42.59
CA LEU A 88 -1.15 4.12 41.20
C LEU A 88 -1.06 5.22 40.15
N LEU A 89 -0.92 6.50 40.56
CA LEU A 89 -1.03 7.65 39.66
C LEU A 89 0.05 7.64 38.56
N ASP A 90 1.28 7.26 38.86
CA ASP A 90 2.35 7.20 37.87
C ASP A 90 2.10 6.08 36.85
N GLU A 91 1.71 4.90 37.30
CA GLU A 91 1.36 3.76 36.45
C GLU A 91 0.15 4.07 35.56
N LEU A 92 -0.91 4.67 36.11
CA LEU A 92 -2.08 5.08 35.34
C LEU A 92 -1.76 6.15 34.29
N ASN A 93 -0.82 7.07 34.58
CA ASN A 93 -0.37 8.05 33.62
C ASN A 93 0.36 7.41 32.44
N GLU A 94 1.22 6.42 32.68
CA GLU A 94 1.90 5.67 31.63
C GLU A 94 0.90 4.85 30.79
N GLN A 95 -0.08 4.21 31.43
CA GLN A 95 -1.11 3.44 30.73
C GLN A 95 -1.99 4.34 29.84
N ILE A 96 -2.42 5.52 30.34
CA ILE A 96 -3.19 6.49 29.53
C ILE A 96 -2.36 6.96 28.34
N ALA A 97 -1.07 7.27 28.53
CA ALA A 97 -0.19 7.65 27.42
C ALA A 97 -0.04 6.56 26.36
N ALA A 98 0.08 5.30 26.79
CA ALA A 98 0.13 4.15 25.89
C ALA A 98 -1.18 3.99 25.08
N MET A 99 -2.33 4.21 25.73
CA MET A 99 -3.63 4.15 25.04
C MET A 99 -3.86 5.32 24.07
N GLU A 100 -3.37 6.52 24.39
CA GLU A 100 -3.38 7.66 23.46
C GLU A 100 -2.60 7.34 22.21
N LEU A 101 -1.41 6.73 22.34
CA LEU A 101 -0.60 6.26 21.21
C LEU A 101 -1.33 5.18 20.42
N LYS A 102 -1.89 4.16 21.10
CA LYS A 102 -2.60 3.07 20.45
C LYS A 102 -3.83 3.56 19.68
N LEU A 103 -4.63 4.47 20.27
CA LEU A 103 -5.77 5.06 19.56
C LEU A 103 -5.32 5.81 18.30
N ASN A 104 -4.21 6.55 18.38
CA ASN A 104 -3.68 7.25 17.22
C ASN A 104 -3.18 6.29 16.14
N GLU A 105 -2.51 5.18 16.51
CA GLU A 105 -2.11 4.12 15.58
C GLU A 105 -3.33 3.51 14.86
N LEU A 106 -4.37 3.16 15.61
CA LEU A 106 -5.61 2.61 15.07
C LEU A 106 -6.30 3.59 14.11
N LYS A 107 -6.32 4.89 14.43
CA LYS A 107 -6.86 5.92 13.54
C LYS A 107 -6.05 6.07 12.25
N ILE A 108 -4.72 5.96 12.35
CA ILE A 108 -3.83 5.97 11.18
C ILE A 108 -4.10 4.74 10.32
N ALA A 109 -4.22 3.55 10.92
CA ALA A 109 -4.50 2.31 10.20
C ALA A 109 -5.81 2.38 9.40
N LEU A 110 -6.83 3.06 9.93
CA LEU A 110 -8.11 3.27 9.24
C LEU A 110 -8.01 4.13 7.97
N ARG A 111 -7.04 5.03 7.92
CA ARG A 111 -6.79 5.87 6.73
C ARG A 111 -6.15 5.09 5.59
N PHE A 112 -5.59 3.90 5.89
CA PHE A 112 -4.83 3.09 4.95
C PHE A 112 -5.36 1.65 4.84
N PRO A 113 -6.64 1.46 4.41
CA PRO A 113 -7.26 0.13 4.33
C PRO A 113 -6.82 -0.66 3.10
N GLY A 114 -6.12 -0.05 2.16
CA GLY A 114 -5.71 -0.68 0.92
C GLY A 114 -4.58 -1.68 1.12
N LYS A 115 -4.67 -2.82 0.40
CA LYS A 115 -3.67 -3.91 0.45
C LYS A 115 -2.22 -3.43 0.32
N TYR A 116 -1.99 -2.38 -0.48
CA TYR A 116 -0.66 -1.86 -0.79
C TYR A 116 -0.34 -0.54 -0.06
N ASP A 117 -1.25 -0.02 0.76
CA ASP A 117 -1.10 1.30 1.39
C ASP A 117 0.14 1.38 2.31
N HIS A 118 0.57 0.26 2.87
CA HIS A 118 1.76 0.16 3.74
C HIS A 118 3.08 0.05 2.98
N ASN A 119 3.03 -0.09 1.64
CA ASN A 119 4.21 -0.28 0.83
C ASN A 119 4.97 1.03 0.60
N ASP A 120 6.25 0.89 0.22
CA ASP A 120 7.03 1.95 -0.41
C ASP A 120 6.39 2.35 -1.75
N ALA A 121 6.77 3.52 -2.30
CA ALA A 121 6.13 4.08 -3.48
C ALA A 121 7.12 4.41 -4.60
N ILE A 122 6.67 4.26 -5.83
CA ILE A 122 7.28 4.84 -7.03
C ILE A 122 6.42 6.02 -7.45
N LEU A 123 7.04 7.16 -7.67
CA LEU A 123 6.41 8.37 -8.16
C LEU A 123 6.98 8.70 -9.55
N HIS A 124 6.11 8.71 -10.56
CA HIS A 124 6.47 9.01 -11.94
C HIS A 124 5.81 10.32 -12.35
N ILE A 125 6.62 11.31 -12.73
CA ILE A 125 6.16 12.63 -13.16
C ILE A 125 6.45 12.76 -14.65
N THR A 126 5.42 13.11 -15.43
CA THR A 126 5.53 13.29 -16.87
C THR A 126 4.99 14.67 -17.27
N ALA A 127 5.77 15.40 -18.06
CA ALA A 127 5.35 16.67 -18.64
C ALA A 127 4.18 16.45 -19.61
N GLY A 128 3.13 17.25 -19.44
CA GLY A 128 1.96 17.17 -20.27
C GLY A 128 1.86 18.26 -21.32
N ALA A 129 0.63 18.72 -21.59
CA ALA A 129 0.41 19.82 -22.50
C ALA A 129 0.96 21.15 -21.96
N GLY A 130 1.73 21.87 -22.78
CA GLY A 130 2.32 23.16 -22.45
C GLY A 130 3.76 23.36 -22.94
N GLY A 131 4.36 22.38 -23.63
CA GLY A 131 5.72 22.47 -24.15
C GLY A 131 6.76 22.72 -23.06
N THR A 132 7.68 23.69 -23.27
CA THR A 132 8.73 24.07 -22.31
C THR A 132 8.18 24.43 -20.93
N GLU A 133 7.02 25.12 -20.88
CA GLU A 133 6.33 25.44 -19.61
C GLU A 133 5.91 24.18 -18.83
N ALA A 134 5.44 23.14 -19.53
CA ALA A 134 5.04 21.89 -18.88
C ALA A 134 6.26 21.10 -18.38
N MET A 135 7.39 21.16 -19.11
CA MET A 135 8.64 20.55 -18.66
C MET A 135 9.20 21.27 -17.42
N ASP A 136 9.15 22.60 -17.38
CA ASP A 136 9.55 23.37 -16.20
C ASP A 136 8.60 23.08 -15.00
N TRP A 137 7.29 22.99 -15.26
CA TRP A 137 6.32 22.60 -14.25
C TRP A 137 6.62 21.22 -13.64
N SER A 138 6.98 20.25 -14.47
CA SER A 138 7.36 18.90 -13.98
C SER A 138 8.61 18.96 -13.10
N GLY A 139 9.60 19.82 -13.41
CA GLY A 139 10.76 20.08 -12.56
C GLY A 139 10.40 20.74 -11.23
N MET A 140 9.41 21.64 -11.22
CA MET A 140 8.89 22.22 -9.98
C MET A 140 8.20 21.16 -9.10
N LEU A 141 7.43 20.24 -9.69
CA LEU A 141 6.80 19.14 -8.97
C LEU A 141 7.85 18.15 -8.43
N GLU A 142 8.88 17.79 -9.23
CA GLU A 142 10.00 16.99 -8.75
C GLU A 142 10.59 17.60 -7.47
N ARG A 143 10.91 18.88 -7.50
CA ARG A 143 11.44 19.61 -6.34
C ARG A 143 10.48 19.57 -5.16
N MET A 144 9.19 19.79 -5.38
CA MET A 144 8.17 19.77 -4.34
C MET A 144 8.15 18.42 -3.61
N TYR A 145 8.14 17.31 -4.33
CA TYR A 145 8.13 15.97 -3.72
C TYR A 145 9.46 15.61 -3.06
N LEU A 146 10.60 16.04 -3.63
CA LEU A 146 11.89 15.86 -2.97
C LEU A 146 11.96 16.62 -1.63
N ARG A 147 11.44 17.85 -1.57
CA ARG A 147 11.35 18.63 -0.33
C ARG A 147 10.41 18.02 0.70
N TRP A 148 9.28 17.51 0.24
CA TRP A 148 8.36 16.77 1.11
C TRP A 148 9.04 15.52 1.72
N ALA A 149 9.70 14.74 0.89
CA ALA A 149 10.43 13.55 1.33
C ALA A 149 11.55 13.88 2.33
N GLU A 150 12.32 14.96 2.09
CA GLU A 150 13.37 15.45 2.99
C GLU A 150 12.79 15.79 4.39
N ARG A 151 11.66 16.51 4.44
CA ARG A 151 10.98 16.88 5.69
C ARG A 151 10.53 15.63 6.48
N HIS A 152 10.11 14.57 5.79
CA HIS A 152 9.66 13.31 6.39
C HIS A 152 10.78 12.28 6.58
N LYS A 153 12.05 12.66 6.30
CA LYS A 153 13.21 11.76 6.39
C LYS A 153 13.07 10.49 5.54
N ILE A 154 12.35 10.58 4.42
CA ILE A 154 12.15 9.52 3.45
C ILE A 154 13.37 9.48 2.52
N LYS A 155 13.87 8.26 2.24
CA LYS A 155 14.93 8.08 1.26
C LYS A 155 14.36 8.14 -0.14
N VAL A 156 14.96 8.96 -1.00
CA VAL A 156 14.57 9.06 -2.41
C VAL A 156 15.73 8.64 -3.28
N GLN A 157 15.46 7.77 -4.25
CA GLN A 157 16.38 7.39 -5.31
C GLN A 157 15.77 7.76 -6.65
N ILE A 158 16.51 8.50 -7.47
CA ILE A 158 16.12 8.78 -8.85
C ILE A 158 16.47 7.56 -9.69
N LEU A 159 15.44 6.86 -10.22
CA LEU A 159 15.62 5.68 -11.06
C LEU A 159 15.87 6.04 -12.52
N ASP A 160 15.12 7.06 -13.01
CA ASP A 160 15.26 7.58 -14.36
C ASP A 160 14.91 9.07 -14.38
N ARG A 161 15.59 9.84 -15.24
CA ARG A 161 15.36 11.28 -15.38
C ARG A 161 15.75 11.73 -16.79
N VAL A 162 14.77 12.23 -17.51
CA VAL A 162 14.94 12.77 -18.86
C VAL A 162 14.75 14.28 -18.79
N GLU A 163 15.80 15.01 -19.13
CA GLU A 163 15.80 16.48 -19.19
C GLU A 163 14.86 16.99 -20.28
N GLY A 164 14.32 18.18 -20.07
CA GLY A 164 13.64 18.94 -21.11
C GLY A 164 14.63 19.53 -22.14
N GLU A 165 14.16 19.81 -23.33
CA GLU A 165 15.02 20.33 -24.40
C GLU A 165 15.57 21.75 -24.08
N GLU A 166 14.77 22.62 -23.47
CA GLU A 166 15.14 24.00 -23.14
C GLU A 166 15.17 24.23 -21.62
N ALA A 167 14.26 23.59 -20.86
CA ALA A 167 14.16 23.78 -19.42
C ALA A 167 13.39 22.59 -18.77
N GLY A 168 13.60 22.40 -17.48
CA GLY A 168 12.87 21.44 -16.67
C GLY A 168 13.13 19.99 -17.05
N ILE A 169 12.14 19.13 -16.85
CA ILE A 169 12.21 17.68 -17.11
C ILE A 169 11.04 17.21 -17.97
N LYS A 170 11.30 16.29 -18.89
CA LYS A 170 10.28 15.61 -19.66
C LYS A 170 9.61 14.52 -18.84
N THR A 171 10.40 13.74 -18.13
CA THR A 171 9.94 12.69 -17.24
C THR A 171 10.97 12.41 -16.14
N VAL A 172 10.49 12.03 -14.96
CA VAL A 172 11.32 11.52 -13.86
C VAL A 172 10.61 10.40 -13.12
N VAL A 173 11.38 9.40 -12.70
CA VAL A 173 10.92 8.28 -11.87
C VAL A 173 11.69 8.31 -10.57
N LEU A 174 10.97 8.47 -9.46
CA LEU A 174 11.50 8.52 -8.11
C LEU A 174 11.05 7.27 -7.34
N GLU A 175 11.98 6.58 -6.71
CA GLU A 175 11.69 5.55 -5.72
C GLU A 175 11.76 6.16 -4.33
N LEU A 176 10.69 6.02 -3.55
CA LEU A 176 10.58 6.52 -2.19
C LEU A 176 10.51 5.35 -1.22
N THR A 177 11.43 5.29 -0.24
CA THR A 177 11.57 4.16 0.69
C THR A 177 11.81 4.61 2.13
N GLY A 178 11.46 3.73 3.08
CA GLY A 178 11.77 3.91 4.50
C GLY A 178 10.82 4.81 5.28
N GLY A 179 9.69 5.16 4.71
CA GLY A 179 8.60 5.85 5.42
C GLY A 179 7.45 4.90 5.77
N THR A 180 6.54 5.37 6.61
CA THR A 180 5.34 4.62 6.99
C THR A 180 4.22 4.91 6.01
N ASN A 181 3.61 3.88 5.44
CA ASN A 181 2.43 3.99 4.55
C ASN A 181 2.66 4.94 3.35
N LEU A 182 3.83 4.87 2.72
CA LEU A 182 4.22 5.84 1.68
C LEU A 182 3.27 5.83 0.49
N TYR A 183 2.97 4.64 -0.04
CA TYR A 183 2.00 4.55 -1.14
C TYR A 183 0.62 5.06 -0.70
N GLY A 184 0.15 4.67 0.49
CA GLY A 184 -1.14 5.11 1.02
C GLY A 184 -1.26 6.63 1.17
N GLN A 185 -0.18 7.31 1.58
CA GLN A 185 -0.13 8.77 1.64
C GLN A 185 -0.10 9.38 0.24
N LEU A 186 0.82 8.94 -0.61
CA LEU A 186 1.08 9.54 -1.91
C LEU A 186 0.03 9.20 -2.97
N LYS A 187 -0.79 8.14 -2.81
CA LYS A 187 -1.88 7.83 -3.76
C LYS A 187 -2.84 9.01 -3.94
N SER A 188 -2.94 9.90 -2.95
CA SER A 188 -3.68 11.16 -3.05
C SER A 188 -3.13 12.10 -4.11
N GLU A 189 -1.85 11.99 -4.47
CA GLU A 189 -1.16 12.83 -5.46
C GLU A 189 -1.27 12.30 -6.90
N HIS A 190 -1.83 11.09 -7.06
CA HIS A 190 -2.00 10.48 -8.37
C HIS A 190 -3.01 11.25 -9.22
N GLY A 191 -2.59 11.75 -10.38
CA GLY A 191 -3.43 12.45 -11.35
C GLY A 191 -2.76 13.67 -12.01
N THR A 192 -3.57 14.48 -12.67
CA THR A 192 -3.11 15.64 -13.41
C THR A 192 -3.01 16.89 -12.52
N HIS A 193 -1.83 17.48 -12.45
CA HIS A 193 -1.54 18.73 -11.76
C HIS A 193 -1.48 19.88 -12.76
N ARG A 194 -2.27 20.93 -12.52
CA ARG A 194 -2.37 22.11 -13.40
C ARG A 194 -1.69 23.31 -12.78
N LEU A 195 -0.80 23.95 -13.52
CA LEU A 195 -0.19 25.24 -13.18
C LEU A 195 -0.76 26.37 -14.03
N VAL A 196 -1.04 27.49 -13.40
CA VAL A 196 -1.39 28.76 -14.04
C VAL A 196 -0.47 29.85 -13.51
N ARG A 197 0.43 30.36 -14.37
CA ARG A 197 1.37 31.43 -14.03
C ARG A 197 1.65 32.34 -15.23
N GLN A 198 2.36 33.45 -14.97
CA GLN A 198 3.04 34.19 -16.05
C GLN A 198 4.25 33.40 -16.52
N SER A 199 4.40 33.25 -17.84
CA SER A 199 5.49 32.49 -18.44
C SER A 199 6.82 33.20 -18.26
N PRO A 200 7.86 32.55 -17.70
CA PRO A 200 9.22 33.06 -17.73
C PRO A 200 9.89 32.88 -19.09
N PHE A 201 9.33 32.08 -20.00
CA PHE A 201 9.87 31.75 -21.31
C PHE A 201 9.26 32.61 -22.42
N ASN A 202 8.23 33.40 -22.12
CA ASN A 202 7.58 34.30 -23.07
C ASN A 202 7.96 35.76 -22.80
N ALA A 203 8.48 36.45 -23.79
CA ALA A 203 8.89 37.86 -23.68
C ALA A 203 7.73 38.79 -23.26
N ASP A 204 6.49 38.46 -23.63
CA ASP A 204 5.30 39.24 -23.29
C ASP A 204 4.72 38.86 -21.89
N HIS A 205 5.36 37.97 -21.16
CA HIS A 205 4.91 37.49 -19.86
C HIS A 205 3.44 37.07 -19.82
N LEU A 206 2.96 36.46 -20.91
CA LEU A 206 1.56 35.99 -21.01
C LEU A 206 1.27 34.92 -19.97
N ARG A 207 0.03 34.93 -19.48
CA ARG A 207 -0.46 33.90 -18.59
C ARG A 207 -0.62 32.58 -19.33
N GLN A 208 0.12 31.56 -18.93
CA GLN A 208 0.10 30.22 -19.52
C GLN A 208 -0.49 29.21 -18.55
N THR A 209 -1.02 28.14 -19.11
CA THR A 209 -1.53 26.98 -18.36
C THR A 209 -0.75 25.76 -18.81
N SER A 210 -0.18 25.04 -17.84
CA SER A 210 0.62 23.85 -18.06
C SER A 210 0.10 22.70 -17.25
N PHE A 211 0.29 21.49 -17.75
CA PHE A 211 -0.15 20.26 -17.11
C PHE A 211 1.02 19.31 -16.94
N ALA A 212 1.05 18.61 -15.83
CA ALA A 212 1.93 17.49 -15.59
C ALA A 212 1.12 16.34 -14.98
N LEU A 213 1.44 15.12 -15.36
CA LEU A 213 0.87 13.90 -14.81
C LEU A 213 1.79 13.38 -13.71
N VAL A 214 1.23 13.08 -12.56
CA VAL A 214 1.89 12.37 -11.46
C VAL A 214 1.21 11.00 -11.33
N GLU A 215 1.98 9.94 -11.53
CA GLU A 215 1.53 8.57 -11.29
C GLU A 215 2.22 8.06 -10.03
N VAL A 216 1.44 7.48 -9.12
CA VAL A 216 1.94 6.87 -7.89
C VAL A 216 1.63 5.39 -7.92
N LEU A 217 2.66 4.56 -7.74
CA LEU A 217 2.56 3.10 -7.79
C LEU A 217 3.17 2.50 -6.52
N PRO A 218 2.60 1.42 -5.98
CA PRO A 218 3.20 0.72 -4.85
C PRO A 218 4.42 -0.09 -5.32
N ILE A 219 5.45 -0.17 -4.48
CA ILE A 219 6.54 -1.14 -4.66
C ILE A 219 6.08 -2.47 -4.08
N ILE A 220 5.85 -3.43 -4.95
CA ILE A 220 5.49 -4.79 -4.56
C ILE A 220 6.78 -5.59 -4.50
N ARG A 221 7.28 -5.86 -3.28
CA ARG A 221 8.43 -6.75 -3.04
C ARG A 221 7.88 -8.11 -2.67
N ASP A 222 7.90 -9.06 -3.60
CA ASP A 222 7.66 -10.46 -3.30
C ASP A 222 8.96 -11.11 -2.81
N ASP A 223 9.32 -10.87 -1.56
CA ASP A 223 10.40 -11.60 -0.87
C ASP A 223 9.93 -12.96 -0.32
N ALA A 224 8.67 -13.32 -0.59
CA ALA A 224 8.18 -14.63 -0.19
C ALA A 224 8.81 -15.70 -1.09
N GLU A 225 9.80 -16.39 -0.55
CA GLU A 225 10.26 -17.66 -1.09
C GLU A 225 9.02 -18.54 -1.33
N VAL A 226 8.79 -18.94 -2.59
CA VAL A 226 7.62 -19.75 -2.95
C VAL A 226 7.68 -21.05 -2.16
N GLN A 227 6.90 -21.08 -1.04
CA GLN A 227 6.75 -22.29 -0.26
C GLN A 227 5.83 -23.25 -1.04
N ILE A 228 6.42 -24.33 -1.57
CA ILE A 228 5.68 -25.34 -2.29
C ILE A 228 5.29 -26.44 -1.27
N ASP A 229 3.99 -26.61 -1.01
CA ASP A 229 3.52 -27.74 -0.19
C ASP A 229 3.77 -29.04 -0.98
N PRO A 230 4.43 -30.04 -0.39
CA PRO A 230 4.59 -31.35 -1.00
C PRO A 230 3.29 -32.03 -1.47
N LYS A 231 2.15 -31.67 -0.86
CA LYS A 231 0.82 -32.18 -1.25
C LYS A 231 0.35 -31.64 -2.60
N ASP A 232 0.84 -30.47 -3.00
CA ASP A 232 0.50 -29.84 -4.26
C ASP A 232 1.38 -30.33 -5.42
N LEU A 233 2.27 -31.28 -5.14
CA LEU A 233 3.18 -31.84 -6.12
C LEU A 233 2.79 -33.27 -6.51
N ARG A 234 2.67 -33.52 -7.81
CA ARG A 234 2.68 -34.85 -8.37
C ARG A 234 4.04 -35.13 -9.00
N ILE A 235 4.73 -36.16 -8.52
CA ILE A 235 6.06 -36.55 -8.97
C ILE A 235 5.95 -37.88 -9.72
N ASP A 236 6.20 -37.88 -11.02
CA ASP A 236 6.21 -39.05 -11.89
C ASP A 236 7.66 -39.37 -12.27
N VAL A 237 8.07 -40.60 -12.12
CA VAL A 237 9.37 -41.10 -12.53
C VAL A 237 9.23 -42.03 -13.76
N TYR A 238 10.12 -41.87 -14.74
CA TYR A 238 10.05 -42.65 -15.99
C TYR A 238 11.45 -42.90 -16.55
N HIS A 239 11.54 -43.75 -17.58
CA HIS A 239 12.81 -44.07 -18.26
C HIS A 239 13.24 -42.86 -19.09
N SER A 240 14.52 -42.48 -19.00
CA SER A 240 15.09 -41.43 -19.84
C SER A 240 15.07 -41.88 -21.32
N GLY A 241 14.55 -41.03 -22.21
CA GLY A 241 14.58 -41.25 -23.65
C GLY A 241 15.90 -40.75 -24.26
N GLY A 242 16.57 -41.54 -25.05
CA GLY A 242 17.77 -41.13 -25.79
C GLY A 242 18.55 -42.31 -26.36
N HIS A 243 19.49 -42.05 -27.29
CA HIS A 243 20.43 -43.04 -27.83
C HIS A 243 21.47 -43.41 -26.77
N GLY A 244 21.14 -44.34 -25.85
CA GLY A 244 22.02 -44.81 -24.78
C GLY A 244 22.08 -46.33 -24.70
N GLY A 245 23.17 -46.88 -24.11
CA GLY A 245 23.39 -48.31 -23.89
C GLY A 245 22.43 -48.93 -22.87
N GLN A 246 22.63 -50.23 -22.56
CA GLN A 246 21.75 -51.08 -21.73
C GLN A 246 21.33 -50.46 -20.36
N SER A 247 22.12 -49.55 -19.75
CA SER A 247 21.81 -48.94 -18.46
C SER A 247 20.74 -47.82 -18.55
N VAL A 248 20.58 -47.17 -19.69
CA VAL A 248 19.59 -46.10 -19.93
C VAL A 248 18.17 -46.66 -20.00
N ASN A 249 18.03 -47.88 -20.50
CA ASN A 249 16.74 -48.55 -20.68
C ASN A 249 16.25 -49.32 -19.45
N THR A 250 17.08 -49.43 -18.39
CA THR A 250 16.75 -50.22 -17.20
C THR A 250 16.53 -49.40 -15.93
N THR A 251 16.90 -48.10 -15.90
CA THR A 251 16.80 -47.26 -14.68
C THR A 251 15.83 -46.10 -14.91
N ASN A 252 14.85 -45.97 -14.00
CA ASN A 252 13.91 -44.84 -13.97
C ASN A 252 14.61 -43.58 -13.39
N SER A 253 15.49 -42.93 -14.12
CA SER A 253 16.23 -41.75 -13.69
C SER A 253 15.54 -40.43 -14.01
N ALA A 254 14.67 -40.38 -15.03
CA ALA A 254 13.96 -39.19 -15.41
C ALA A 254 12.82 -38.86 -14.43
N VAL A 255 12.69 -37.60 -14.07
CA VAL A 255 11.70 -37.08 -13.12
C VAL A 255 10.84 -35.99 -13.75
N ARG A 256 9.54 -36.13 -13.63
CA ARG A 256 8.55 -35.09 -13.97
C ARG A 256 7.86 -34.64 -12.72
N ILE A 257 7.88 -33.35 -12.43
CA ILE A 257 7.14 -32.73 -11.30
C ILE A 257 6.06 -31.85 -11.90
N THR A 258 4.83 -32.06 -11.44
CA THR A 258 3.66 -31.24 -11.80
C THR A 258 3.16 -30.56 -10.53
N HIS A 259 3.12 -29.23 -10.55
CA HIS A 259 2.47 -28.45 -9.51
C HIS A 259 0.97 -28.38 -9.82
N ILE A 260 0.17 -29.03 -9.00
CA ILE A 260 -1.27 -29.29 -9.24
C ILE A 260 -2.07 -27.98 -9.36
N PRO A 261 -1.91 -26.97 -8.43
CA PRO A 261 -2.71 -25.76 -8.49
C PRO A 261 -2.50 -24.90 -9.74
N THR A 262 -1.24 -24.82 -10.24
CA THR A 262 -0.90 -23.99 -11.42
C THR A 262 -0.76 -24.81 -12.70
N ASN A 263 -0.86 -26.13 -12.61
CA ASN A 263 -0.61 -27.08 -13.70
C ASN A 263 0.76 -26.88 -14.38
N THR A 264 1.73 -26.33 -13.64
CA THR A 264 3.11 -26.13 -14.13
C THR A 264 3.86 -27.43 -14.10
N VAL A 265 4.43 -27.83 -15.26
CA VAL A 265 5.16 -29.10 -15.42
C VAL A 265 6.65 -28.83 -15.67
N VAL A 266 7.50 -29.56 -14.95
CA VAL A 266 8.96 -29.61 -15.17
C VAL A 266 9.40 -31.04 -15.30
N ALA A 267 10.14 -31.37 -16.37
CA ALA A 267 10.69 -32.69 -16.61
C ALA A 267 12.20 -32.62 -16.81
N ILE A 268 12.96 -33.40 -16.06
CA ILE A 268 14.43 -33.44 -16.08
C ILE A 268 14.90 -34.89 -16.22
N GLN A 269 15.88 -35.10 -17.11
CA GLN A 269 16.45 -36.43 -17.40
C GLN A 269 17.99 -36.40 -17.64
N ASN A 270 18.63 -35.24 -17.35
CA ASN A 270 20.02 -35.02 -17.73
C ASN A 270 21.04 -35.71 -16.82
N GLU A 271 20.67 -36.00 -15.58
CA GLU A 271 21.56 -36.63 -14.61
C GLU A 271 21.32 -38.15 -14.51
N ARG A 272 22.35 -38.90 -14.12
CA ARG A 272 22.25 -40.35 -13.91
C ARG A 272 21.47 -40.68 -12.60
N SER A 273 21.44 -39.78 -11.64
CA SER A 273 20.77 -39.97 -10.37
C SER A 273 19.37 -39.37 -10.38
N GLN A 274 18.36 -40.19 -10.07
CA GLN A 274 16.97 -39.77 -9.87
C GLN A 274 16.85 -38.63 -8.84
N LEU A 275 17.64 -38.70 -7.75
CA LEU A 275 17.62 -37.66 -6.69
C LEU A 275 18.08 -36.31 -7.24
N GLN A 276 19.19 -36.27 -7.99
CA GLN A 276 19.70 -35.04 -8.59
C GLN A 276 18.73 -34.48 -9.63
N ASN A 277 18.08 -35.33 -10.46
CA ASN A 277 17.03 -34.88 -11.37
C ASN A 277 15.82 -34.28 -10.62
N LYS A 278 15.43 -34.87 -9.46
CA LYS A 278 14.35 -34.36 -8.62
C LYS A 278 14.71 -32.99 -8.01
N GLU A 279 15.91 -32.84 -7.46
CA GLU A 279 16.38 -31.59 -6.86
C GLU A 279 16.41 -30.47 -7.91
N LYS A 280 16.97 -30.76 -9.08
CA LYS A 280 17.03 -29.82 -10.20
C LYS A 280 15.66 -29.44 -10.76
N ALA A 281 14.74 -30.43 -10.83
CA ALA A 281 13.35 -30.18 -11.23
C ALA A 281 12.60 -29.28 -10.22
N MET A 282 12.86 -29.45 -8.93
CA MET A 282 12.31 -28.61 -7.86
C MET A 282 12.85 -27.16 -7.93
N GLU A 283 14.15 -26.99 -8.18
CA GLU A 283 14.77 -25.69 -8.36
C GLU A 283 14.14 -24.91 -9.53
N ILE A 284 14.02 -25.59 -10.70
CA ILE A 284 13.40 -24.99 -11.89
C ILE A 284 11.92 -24.69 -11.66
N LEU A 285 11.19 -25.56 -10.94
CA LEU A 285 9.78 -25.32 -10.61
C LEU A 285 9.62 -24.10 -9.73
N ARG A 286 10.46 -23.91 -8.70
CA ARG A 286 10.47 -22.71 -7.86
C ARG A 286 10.68 -21.45 -8.70
N GLY A 287 11.68 -21.45 -9.57
CA GLY A 287 11.95 -20.32 -10.48
C GLY A 287 10.75 -19.99 -11.38
N LYS A 288 10.08 -21.00 -11.96
CA LYS A 288 8.87 -20.78 -12.79
C LYS A 288 7.69 -20.22 -11.99
N LEU A 289 7.45 -20.75 -10.80
CA LEU A 289 6.36 -20.26 -9.95
C LEU A 289 6.62 -18.82 -9.47
N GLN A 290 7.87 -18.50 -9.16
CA GLN A 290 8.27 -17.13 -8.78
C GLN A 290 8.08 -16.17 -9.96
N GLN A 291 8.44 -16.56 -11.17
CA GLN A 291 8.20 -15.75 -12.37
C GLN A 291 6.70 -15.54 -12.62
N MET A 292 5.86 -16.59 -12.48
CA MET A 292 4.40 -16.45 -12.61
C MET A 292 3.80 -15.51 -11.58
N MET A 293 4.29 -15.53 -10.35
CA MET A 293 3.87 -14.57 -9.31
C MET A 293 4.28 -13.13 -9.67
N GLN A 294 5.49 -12.94 -10.17
CA GLN A 294 5.95 -11.61 -10.64
C GLN A 294 5.11 -11.11 -11.81
N ASP A 295 4.75 -11.96 -12.76
CA ASP A 295 3.90 -11.61 -13.91
C ASP A 295 2.48 -11.23 -13.44
N GLN A 296 1.90 -11.95 -12.48
CA GLN A 296 0.60 -11.61 -11.88
C GLN A 296 0.64 -10.28 -11.11
N ASN A 297 1.73 -10.00 -10.44
CA ASN A 297 1.92 -8.73 -9.74
C ASN A 297 2.09 -7.57 -10.73
N ALA A 298 2.84 -7.78 -11.82
CA ALA A 298 2.96 -6.81 -12.91
C ALA A 298 1.58 -6.48 -13.54
N GLU A 299 0.75 -7.49 -13.82
CA GLU A 299 -0.63 -7.28 -14.29
C GLU A 299 -1.49 -6.53 -13.26
N SER A 300 -1.28 -6.75 -11.96
CA SER A 300 -2.00 -6.04 -10.90
C SER A 300 -1.60 -4.57 -10.85
N VAL A 301 -0.30 -4.26 -11.04
CA VAL A 301 0.21 -2.89 -11.16
C VAL A 301 -0.32 -2.21 -12.42
N ASP A 302 -0.36 -2.91 -13.55
CA ASP A 302 -0.92 -2.38 -14.80
C ASP A 302 -2.44 -2.13 -14.70
N LYS A 303 -3.16 -2.95 -13.95
CA LYS A 303 -4.58 -2.70 -13.64
C LYS A 303 -4.78 -1.46 -12.75
N LEU A 304 -3.88 -1.21 -11.80
CA LEU A 304 -3.86 0.02 -11.00
C LEU A 304 -3.58 1.25 -11.89
N ARG A 305 -2.68 1.13 -12.88
CA ARG A 305 -2.44 2.18 -13.89
C ARG A 305 -3.68 2.42 -14.77
N ALA A 306 -4.32 1.35 -15.25
CA ALA A 306 -5.46 1.44 -16.16
C ALA A 306 -6.76 1.91 -15.48
N GLY A 307 -6.94 1.59 -14.18
CA GLY A 307 -8.13 1.96 -13.41
C GLY A 307 -8.24 3.45 -13.12
N GLU A 308 -7.13 4.16 -13.15
CA GLU A 308 -7.03 5.62 -12.97
C GLU A 308 -6.41 6.28 -14.20
N SER A 309 -6.94 5.99 -15.41
CA SER A 309 -6.47 6.68 -16.60
C SER A 309 -6.62 8.19 -16.37
N ALA A 310 -5.53 8.84 -16.02
CA ALA A 310 -5.44 10.28 -15.90
C ALA A 310 -5.65 10.88 -17.27
N SER A 311 -6.93 10.99 -17.66
CA SER A 311 -7.25 11.79 -18.84
C SER A 311 -6.85 13.22 -18.50
N TRP A 312 -6.23 13.90 -19.46
CA TRP A 312 -5.87 15.32 -19.36
C TRP A 312 -7.04 16.22 -18.91
N GLY A 313 -8.27 15.69 -18.90
CA GLY A 313 -9.47 16.35 -18.43
C GLY A 313 -9.75 16.25 -16.92
N GLN A 314 -9.13 15.33 -16.20
CA GLN A 314 -9.36 15.12 -14.75
C GLN A 314 -8.21 15.70 -13.94
N GLN A 315 -8.27 17.01 -13.71
CA GLN A 315 -7.30 17.71 -12.86
C GLN A 315 -7.61 17.44 -11.40
N ILE A 316 -6.62 16.94 -10.65
CA ILE A 316 -6.76 16.73 -9.20
C ILE A 316 -6.42 17.98 -8.42
N ARG A 317 -5.39 18.76 -8.86
CA ARG A 317 -4.94 19.94 -8.15
C ARG A 317 -4.58 21.08 -9.10
N ASN A 318 -5.03 22.30 -8.75
CA ASN A 318 -4.76 23.52 -9.49
C ASN A 318 -3.84 24.41 -8.68
N TYR A 319 -2.74 24.82 -9.27
CA TYR A 319 -1.78 25.77 -8.73
C TYR A 319 -1.90 27.07 -9.52
N VAL A 320 -2.38 28.13 -8.88
CA VAL A 320 -2.51 29.46 -9.49
C VAL A 320 -1.51 30.38 -8.82
N LEU A 321 -0.54 30.87 -9.59
CA LEU A 321 0.49 31.81 -9.10
C LEU A 321 0.24 33.24 -9.57
N HIS A 322 -0.65 33.43 -10.56
CA HIS A 322 -1.04 34.71 -11.09
C HIS A 322 -2.47 34.67 -11.67
N PRO A 323 -3.34 35.69 -11.44
CA PRO A 323 -3.13 36.97 -10.76
C PRO A 323 -3.19 36.92 -9.24
N TYR A 324 -3.61 35.81 -8.67
CA TYR A 324 -3.66 35.56 -7.22
C TYR A 324 -2.91 34.25 -6.92
N LYS A 325 -2.52 34.08 -5.67
CA LYS A 325 -1.85 32.86 -5.22
C LYS A 325 -2.86 31.93 -4.55
N LEU A 326 -3.00 30.70 -5.08
CA LEU A 326 -3.89 29.68 -4.55
C LEU A 326 -3.51 28.29 -5.04
N VAL A 327 -3.41 27.31 -4.16
CA VAL A 327 -3.41 25.89 -4.50
C VAL A 327 -4.73 25.29 -4.05
N LYS A 328 -5.44 24.59 -4.94
CA LYS A 328 -6.76 23.99 -4.65
C LYS A 328 -6.83 22.56 -5.15
N ASP A 329 -7.17 21.62 -4.29
CA ASP A 329 -7.55 20.27 -4.68
C ASP A 329 -9.01 20.25 -5.13
N THR A 330 -9.26 19.71 -6.34
CA THR A 330 -10.60 19.69 -6.95
C THR A 330 -11.51 18.66 -6.32
N ARG A 331 -10.95 17.62 -5.69
CA ARG A 331 -11.65 16.49 -5.09
C ARG A 331 -12.11 16.83 -3.67
N THR A 332 -11.19 17.28 -2.81
CA THR A 332 -11.46 17.59 -1.40
C THR A 332 -11.97 19.01 -1.18
N LYS A 333 -11.76 19.90 -2.16
CA LYS A 333 -12.02 21.36 -2.08
C LYS A 333 -11.10 22.08 -1.09
N TYR A 334 -10.09 21.39 -0.54
CA TYR A 334 -9.10 22.04 0.30
C TYR A 334 -8.29 23.08 -0.49
N GLU A 335 -8.06 24.22 0.11
CA GLU A 335 -7.38 25.37 -0.47
C GLU A 335 -6.25 25.87 0.43
N GLU A 336 -5.12 26.25 -0.18
CA GLU A 336 -3.97 26.85 0.49
C GLU A 336 -3.49 28.08 -0.29
N THR A 337 -3.31 29.18 0.42
CA THR A 337 -2.88 30.46 -0.19
C THR A 337 -1.38 30.64 -0.18
N ASP A 338 -0.66 29.95 0.74
CA ASP A 338 0.80 29.93 0.73
C ASP A 338 1.32 28.92 -0.30
N THR A 339 1.26 29.35 -1.58
CA THR A 339 1.70 28.53 -2.70
C THR A 339 3.20 28.22 -2.66
N ASP A 340 3.99 29.12 -2.07
CA ASP A 340 5.44 28.96 -1.98
C ASP A 340 5.78 27.85 -0.98
N ALA A 341 5.10 27.80 0.16
CA ALA A 341 5.23 26.71 1.14
C ALA A 341 4.81 25.36 0.53
N VAL A 342 3.70 25.32 -0.23
CA VAL A 342 3.25 24.10 -0.92
C VAL A 342 4.31 23.61 -1.90
N LEU A 343 4.83 24.49 -2.76
CA LEU A 343 5.88 24.16 -3.74
C LEU A 343 7.23 23.82 -3.08
N ASP A 344 7.44 24.20 -1.81
CA ASP A 344 8.57 23.76 -0.99
C ASP A 344 8.26 22.49 -0.18
N GLY A 345 7.19 21.77 -0.50
CA GLY A 345 6.87 20.44 0.04
C GLY A 345 5.87 20.40 1.19
N ALA A 346 5.16 21.49 1.52
CA ALA A 346 4.11 21.46 2.55
C ALA A 346 2.78 20.94 1.96
N ILE A 347 2.74 19.67 1.59
CA ILE A 347 1.55 19.03 0.98
C ILE A 347 0.72 18.17 1.94
N ASP A 348 1.14 18.04 3.20
CA ASP A 348 0.52 17.14 4.18
C ASP A 348 -0.97 17.41 4.38
N ASN A 349 -1.38 18.68 4.42
CA ASN A 349 -2.78 19.04 4.58
C ASN A 349 -3.65 18.57 3.41
N PHE A 350 -3.12 18.53 2.19
CA PHE A 350 -3.83 17.98 1.03
C PHE A 350 -3.95 16.46 1.13
N ILE A 351 -2.90 15.78 1.59
CA ILE A 351 -2.90 14.33 1.83
C ILE A 351 -3.93 13.99 2.89
N VAL A 352 -3.91 14.66 4.04
CA VAL A 352 -4.86 14.46 5.14
C VAL A 352 -6.29 14.73 4.68
N ALA A 353 -6.55 15.83 4.00
CA ALA A 353 -7.89 16.16 3.49
C ALA A 353 -8.43 15.12 2.50
N PHE A 354 -7.55 14.43 1.76
CA PHE A 354 -7.94 13.32 0.88
C PHE A 354 -8.24 12.04 1.66
N LEU A 355 -7.43 11.73 2.67
CA LEU A 355 -7.59 10.51 3.49
C LEU A 355 -8.78 10.58 4.44
N ASP A 356 -9.22 11.78 4.81
CA ASP A 356 -10.37 12.00 5.70
C ASP A 356 -11.73 12.03 4.96
N LYS A 357 -11.73 11.87 3.62
CA LYS A 357 -12.92 11.86 2.78
C LYS A 357 -13.54 10.48 2.65
#